data_7a23e274a8dda24ea05517b2d8be8558
#
_entry.id   7a23e274a8dda24ea05517b2d8be8558
#
_cell.length_a   1.000
_cell.length_b   1.000
_cell.length_c   1.000
_cell.angle_alpha   90.00
_cell.angle_beta   90.00
_cell.angle_gamma   90.00
#
_symmetry.space_group_name_H-M   'P 1'
#
loop_
_entity.id
_entity.type
_entity.pdbx_description
1 polymer ?
#
loop_
_entity_poly.entity_id
_entity_poly.type
_entity_poly.pdbx_seq_one_letter_code
_entity_poly.pdbx_strand_id
1 'polypeptide(L)'
;LKETPLHAAHVRLGGKMVGFGGWSMPVQYPSGILAEHRAVRTAAGVFDISHMGQFVAGGPGAQAWLNTLFSNNLDRIGPGESQYGFLLNEAGGVIDDLIIYEYAAGEFLLVVNASKIAEDYAWLEGHRVPGVQLSDRSDRFAALAVQGPRAPEIFTAFFGAEVILPARFGVSVLQRDGLPFFVARTGYTGEDGFEWFFPARAAEVVWSELLDIGARFGLIPCGLGARDSLRLEVCYPLNGSDLSPERTPLEAGLGTFVDLKKEHFSGRDALLQVKAAGGPAEKLVAFRMTEKCPPPRPHYAVFSADGATRLGETTSGGLSPTLAAGIGLAYLPAAAARVGAPIQIDIRGRRCQAVIEKKPFYKSANLPPKPVATVAI
;
A
#
# COMPACT_ATOMS: atom_id res chain seq x y z
N LEU A 1 1.39 22.01 -7.44
CA LEU A 1 0.91 20.68 -7.09
C LEU A 1 -0.20 20.28 -8.05
N LYS A 2 -0.24 19.03 -8.45
CA LYS A 2 -1.37 18.46 -9.20
C LYS A 2 -2.60 18.35 -8.28
N GLU A 3 -3.79 18.32 -8.86
CA GLU A 3 -5.04 18.17 -8.14
C GLU A 3 -5.78 16.92 -8.62
N THR A 4 -6.38 16.17 -7.71
CA THR A 4 -7.26 15.06 -8.06
C THR A 4 -8.62 15.58 -8.56
N PRO A 5 -9.42 14.76 -9.26
CA PRO A 5 -10.78 15.13 -9.63
C PRO A 5 -11.69 15.50 -8.43
N LEU A 6 -11.28 15.15 -7.21
CA LEU A 6 -12.00 15.40 -5.96
C LEU A 6 -11.46 16.58 -5.15
N HIS A 7 -10.42 17.29 -5.63
CA HIS A 7 -9.77 18.37 -4.89
C HIS A 7 -10.79 19.41 -4.37
N ALA A 8 -11.68 19.90 -5.24
CA ALA A 8 -12.71 20.86 -4.84
C ALA A 8 -13.69 20.28 -3.78
N ALA A 9 -14.02 19.01 -3.87
CA ALA A 9 -14.86 18.32 -2.88
C ALA A 9 -14.16 18.24 -1.51
N HIS A 10 -12.86 17.99 -1.47
CA HIS A 10 -12.08 17.99 -0.23
C HIS A 10 -12.08 19.37 0.43
N VAL A 11 -11.86 20.42 -0.35
CA VAL A 11 -11.87 21.81 0.15
C VAL A 11 -13.26 22.17 0.73
N ARG A 12 -14.35 21.80 0.02
CA ARG A 12 -15.73 22.02 0.51
C ARG A 12 -16.03 21.30 1.83
N LEU A 13 -15.45 20.13 2.02
CA LEU A 13 -15.57 19.34 3.27
C LEU A 13 -14.63 19.82 4.39
N GLY A 14 -13.88 20.90 4.20
CA GLY A 14 -12.95 21.44 5.17
C GLY A 14 -11.66 20.62 5.30
N GLY A 15 -11.29 19.87 4.29
CA GLY A 15 -10.04 19.12 4.23
C GLY A 15 -8.83 20.03 4.35
N LYS A 16 -7.92 19.71 5.28
CA LYS A 16 -6.63 20.40 5.40
C LYS A 16 -5.68 19.90 4.31
N MET A 17 -5.52 20.67 3.24
CA MET A 17 -4.74 20.29 2.08
C MET A 17 -3.23 20.45 2.34
N VAL A 18 -2.44 19.47 1.87
CA VAL A 18 -0.97 19.46 1.93
C VAL A 18 -0.38 18.90 0.64
N GLY A 19 0.90 19.21 0.39
CA GLY A 19 1.65 18.56 -0.71
C GLY A 19 2.05 17.12 -0.34
N PHE A 20 1.72 16.16 -1.20
CA PHE A 20 2.11 14.75 -1.06
C PHE A 20 2.37 14.15 -2.44
N GLY A 21 3.59 13.64 -2.68
CA GLY A 21 3.96 12.99 -3.96
C GLY A 21 3.72 13.87 -5.20
N GLY A 22 3.82 15.21 -5.07
CA GLY A 22 3.54 16.16 -6.14
C GLY A 22 2.06 16.58 -6.28
N TRP A 23 1.18 16.06 -5.43
CA TRP A 23 -0.25 16.31 -5.43
C TRP A 23 -0.70 17.15 -4.23
N SER A 24 -1.81 17.89 -4.37
CA SER A 24 -2.53 18.56 -3.29
C SER A 24 -3.56 17.59 -2.71
N MET A 25 -3.31 17.09 -1.50
CA MET A 25 -4.12 16.03 -0.87
C MET A 25 -4.58 16.45 0.52
N PRO A 26 -5.76 15.97 1.00
CA PRO A 26 -6.20 16.22 2.36
C PRO A 26 -5.36 15.39 3.37
N VAL A 27 -4.70 16.05 4.33
CA VAL A 27 -4.02 15.33 5.42
C VAL A 27 -5.02 14.86 6.47
N GLN A 28 -6.09 15.61 6.69
CA GLN A 28 -7.22 15.30 7.58
C GLN A 28 -8.43 16.17 7.23
N TYR A 29 -9.59 15.77 7.72
CA TYR A 29 -10.83 16.56 7.75
C TYR A 29 -11.08 17.15 9.15
N PRO A 30 -12.16 17.93 9.36
CA PRO A 30 -12.45 18.55 10.68
C PRO A 30 -12.60 17.55 11.84
N SER A 31 -12.95 16.29 11.57
CA SER A 31 -12.98 15.21 12.57
C SER A 31 -11.61 14.91 13.17
N GLY A 32 -10.53 15.15 12.41
CA GLY A 32 -9.16 14.93 12.80
C GLY A 32 -8.69 13.47 12.64
N ILE A 33 -7.36 13.30 12.53
CA ILE A 33 -6.69 12.03 12.23
C ILE A 33 -7.14 10.88 13.15
N LEU A 34 -7.29 11.15 14.45
CA LEU A 34 -7.63 10.10 15.43
C LEU A 34 -9.06 9.58 15.24
N ALA A 35 -10.01 10.45 14.92
CA ALA A 35 -11.38 10.07 14.65
C ALA A 35 -11.50 9.30 13.32
N GLU A 36 -10.80 9.78 12.29
CA GLU A 36 -10.72 9.13 10.98
C GLU A 36 -10.11 7.72 11.10
N HIS A 37 -8.99 7.58 11.80
CA HIS A 37 -8.37 6.28 12.07
C HIS A 37 -9.34 5.33 12.79
N ARG A 38 -10.01 5.83 13.85
CA ARG A 38 -10.96 5.04 14.63
C ARG A 38 -12.15 4.59 13.77
N ALA A 39 -12.67 5.47 12.92
CA ALA A 39 -13.76 5.12 12.02
C ALA A 39 -13.40 3.95 11.12
N VAL A 40 -12.20 3.93 10.54
CA VAL A 40 -11.71 2.80 9.72
C VAL A 40 -11.61 1.51 10.55
N ARG A 41 -11.19 1.58 11.81
CA ARG A 41 -11.09 0.40 12.69
C ARG A 41 -12.43 -0.14 13.18
N THR A 42 -13.46 0.71 13.31
CA THR A 42 -14.73 0.33 13.96
C THR A 42 -15.96 0.42 13.08
N ALA A 43 -15.87 1.12 11.96
CA ALA A 43 -16.97 1.34 11.03
C ALA A 43 -16.44 1.33 9.59
N ALA A 44 -16.26 2.51 8.96
CA ALA A 44 -15.66 2.64 7.66
C ALA A 44 -15.06 4.05 7.43
N GLY A 45 -14.04 4.12 6.59
CA GLY A 45 -13.51 5.35 6.04
C GLY A 45 -13.34 5.27 4.53
N VAL A 46 -13.49 6.42 3.86
CA VAL A 46 -13.19 6.55 2.44
C VAL A 46 -12.00 7.47 2.21
N PHE A 47 -11.06 7.03 1.40
CA PHE A 47 -9.86 7.77 1.01
C PHE A 47 -9.92 8.07 -0.50
N ASP A 48 -9.61 9.29 -0.88
CA ASP A 48 -9.25 9.57 -2.27
C ASP A 48 -7.84 9.01 -2.55
N ILE A 49 -7.74 8.08 -3.47
CA ILE A 49 -6.48 7.51 -3.95
C ILE A 49 -6.26 7.77 -5.44
N SER A 50 -6.97 8.76 -6.02
CA SER A 50 -6.89 9.13 -7.44
C SER A 50 -5.50 9.65 -7.84
N HIS A 51 -4.67 10.04 -6.88
CA HIS A 51 -3.28 10.45 -7.10
C HIS A 51 -2.34 9.28 -7.44
N MET A 52 -2.73 8.04 -7.15
CA MET A 52 -1.97 6.85 -7.57
C MET A 52 -1.95 6.73 -9.10
N GLY A 53 -0.89 6.13 -9.67
CA GLY A 53 -0.85 5.84 -11.08
C GLY A 53 -1.68 4.62 -11.46
N GLN A 54 -2.36 4.68 -12.61
CA GLN A 54 -3.11 3.57 -13.18
C GLN A 54 -2.65 3.33 -14.61
N PHE A 55 -1.93 2.24 -14.83
CA PHE A 55 -1.53 1.82 -16.16
C PHE A 55 -2.37 0.62 -16.61
N VAL A 56 -2.67 0.58 -17.90
CA VAL A 56 -3.32 -0.57 -18.52
C VAL A 56 -2.33 -1.22 -19.46
N ALA A 57 -2.14 -2.53 -19.27
CA ALA A 57 -1.31 -3.37 -20.15
C ALA A 57 -2.14 -4.53 -20.70
N GLY A 58 -1.93 -4.88 -21.97
CA GLY A 58 -2.66 -5.97 -22.61
C GLY A 58 -2.04 -6.38 -23.94
N GLY A 59 -2.70 -7.30 -24.61
CA GLY A 59 -2.27 -7.85 -25.91
C GLY A 59 -1.39 -9.09 -25.80
N PRO A 60 -1.07 -9.72 -26.95
CA PRO A 60 -0.29 -10.95 -27.00
C PRO A 60 1.04 -10.82 -26.26
N GLY A 61 1.27 -11.70 -25.26
CA GLY A 61 2.52 -11.71 -24.48
C GLY A 61 2.59 -10.75 -23.30
N ALA A 62 1.53 -9.98 -23.00
CA ALA A 62 1.53 -9.01 -21.91
C ALA A 62 1.83 -9.65 -20.54
N GLN A 63 1.24 -10.79 -20.22
CA GLN A 63 1.51 -11.53 -18.98
C GLN A 63 2.98 -11.97 -18.90
N ALA A 64 3.50 -12.59 -19.95
CA ALA A 64 4.89 -13.05 -19.99
C ALA A 64 5.87 -11.88 -19.86
N TRP A 65 5.61 -10.78 -20.57
CA TRP A 65 6.40 -9.56 -20.47
C TRP A 65 6.38 -8.97 -19.06
N LEU A 66 5.18 -8.75 -18.46
CA LEU A 66 5.09 -8.26 -17.09
C LEU A 66 5.80 -9.21 -16.11
N ASN A 67 5.69 -10.51 -16.33
CA ASN A 67 6.31 -11.52 -15.49
C ASN A 67 7.85 -11.47 -15.53
N THR A 68 8.47 -10.94 -16.60
CA THR A 68 9.93 -10.70 -16.64
C THR A 68 10.39 -9.45 -15.88
N LEU A 69 9.48 -8.56 -15.52
CA LEU A 69 9.77 -7.29 -14.87
C LEU A 69 9.32 -7.26 -13.40
N PHE A 70 8.28 -8.00 -13.08
CA PHE A 70 7.64 -8.05 -11.77
C PHE A 70 8.24 -9.16 -10.90
N SER A 71 8.55 -8.87 -9.65
CA SER A 71 9.23 -9.80 -8.74
C SER A 71 8.42 -11.03 -8.36
N ASN A 72 7.09 -10.90 -8.29
CA ASN A 72 6.19 -12.01 -8.01
C ASN A 72 5.83 -12.77 -9.29
N ASN A 73 5.07 -13.86 -9.20
CA ASN A 73 4.79 -14.75 -10.32
C ASN A 73 3.35 -14.61 -10.81
N LEU A 74 3.15 -13.90 -11.92
CA LEU A 74 1.84 -13.68 -12.51
C LEU A 74 1.19 -14.95 -13.10
N ASP A 75 1.96 -16.02 -13.31
CA ASP A 75 1.40 -17.31 -13.75
C ASP A 75 0.58 -18.00 -12.64
N ARG A 76 0.58 -17.44 -11.43
CA ARG A 76 -0.21 -17.94 -10.29
C ARG A 76 -1.55 -17.26 -10.10
N ILE A 77 -1.85 -16.28 -10.93
CA ILE A 77 -3.15 -15.59 -10.93
C ILE A 77 -3.82 -15.77 -12.29
N GLY A 78 -5.10 -15.55 -12.32
CA GLY A 78 -5.93 -15.53 -13.50
C GLY A 78 -6.92 -14.36 -13.48
N PRO A 79 -7.80 -14.29 -14.48
CA PRO A 79 -8.82 -13.26 -14.55
C PRO A 79 -9.65 -13.13 -13.27
N GLY A 80 -9.75 -11.92 -12.74
CA GLY A 80 -10.43 -11.63 -11.49
C GLY A 80 -9.52 -11.68 -10.25
N GLU A 81 -8.21 -11.90 -10.39
CA GLU A 81 -7.25 -11.98 -9.30
C GLU A 81 -6.19 -10.86 -9.38
N SER A 82 -5.44 -10.70 -8.31
CA SER A 82 -4.36 -9.70 -8.23
C SER A 82 -3.16 -10.19 -7.47
N GLN A 83 -2.04 -9.53 -7.70
CA GLN A 83 -0.81 -9.78 -6.98
C GLN A 83 -0.07 -8.49 -6.63
N TYR A 84 0.42 -8.43 -5.38
CA TYR A 84 1.38 -7.42 -4.93
C TYR A 84 2.80 -7.90 -5.18
N GLY A 85 3.69 -7.00 -5.57
CA GLY A 85 5.11 -7.26 -5.76
C GLY A 85 5.85 -5.99 -6.12
N PHE A 86 7.02 -6.13 -6.74
CA PHE A 86 7.96 -5.03 -6.94
C PHE A 86 8.44 -4.96 -8.39
N LEU A 87 8.70 -3.73 -8.85
CA LEU A 87 9.64 -3.44 -9.91
C LEU A 87 11.01 -3.25 -9.26
N LEU A 88 12.02 -3.96 -9.75
CA LEU A 88 13.36 -3.95 -9.18
C LEU A 88 14.38 -3.47 -10.20
N ASN A 89 15.42 -2.79 -9.71
CA ASN A 89 16.62 -2.54 -10.52
C ASN A 89 17.51 -3.80 -10.56
N GLU A 90 18.55 -3.78 -11.36
CA GLU A 90 19.48 -4.92 -11.53
C GLU A 90 20.19 -5.33 -10.24
N ALA A 91 20.40 -4.40 -9.32
CA ALA A 91 20.96 -4.66 -7.99
C ALA A 91 19.94 -5.27 -6.99
N GLY A 92 18.69 -5.47 -7.41
CA GLY A 92 17.60 -6.00 -6.58
C GLY A 92 16.94 -4.97 -5.69
N GLY A 93 17.29 -3.69 -5.82
CA GLY A 93 16.66 -2.58 -5.09
C GLY A 93 15.27 -2.25 -5.64
N VAL A 94 14.39 -1.76 -4.78
CA VAL A 94 12.98 -1.50 -5.11
C VAL A 94 12.84 -0.18 -5.85
N ILE A 95 12.50 -0.22 -7.14
CA ILE A 95 12.08 0.95 -7.92
C ILE A 95 10.71 1.39 -7.42
N ASP A 96 9.73 0.48 -7.46
CA ASP A 96 8.39 0.69 -6.91
C ASP A 96 7.77 -0.61 -6.41
N ASP A 97 6.80 -0.48 -5.52
CA ASP A 97 5.91 -1.54 -5.08
C ASP A 97 4.49 -1.27 -5.60
N LEU A 98 3.89 -2.28 -6.21
CA LEU A 98 2.62 -2.12 -6.92
C LEU A 98 1.72 -3.33 -6.79
N ILE A 99 0.46 -3.13 -7.14
CA ILE A 99 -0.49 -4.24 -7.33
C ILE A 99 -0.81 -4.35 -8.82
N ILE A 100 -0.74 -5.56 -9.35
CA ILE A 100 -1.17 -5.92 -10.70
C ILE A 100 -2.47 -6.72 -10.59
N TYR A 101 -3.51 -6.26 -11.24
CA TYR A 101 -4.82 -6.88 -11.34
C TYR A 101 -5.01 -7.45 -12.74
N GLU A 102 -5.26 -8.74 -12.88
CA GLU A 102 -5.75 -9.32 -14.14
C GLU A 102 -7.28 -9.22 -14.15
N TYR A 103 -7.82 -8.15 -14.73
CA TYR A 103 -9.26 -7.89 -14.72
C TYR A 103 -10.02 -8.64 -15.83
N ALA A 104 -9.31 -9.09 -16.87
CA ALA A 104 -9.76 -9.98 -17.92
C ALA A 104 -8.55 -10.77 -18.45
N ALA A 105 -8.78 -11.86 -19.17
CA ALA A 105 -7.72 -12.71 -19.67
C ALA A 105 -6.67 -11.94 -20.50
N GLY A 106 -5.44 -11.83 -20.00
CA GLY A 106 -4.35 -11.10 -20.63
C GLY A 106 -4.47 -9.58 -20.59
N GLU A 107 -5.39 -9.03 -19.79
CA GLU A 107 -5.62 -7.60 -19.62
C GLU A 107 -5.36 -7.20 -18.16
N PHE A 108 -4.44 -6.27 -17.95
CA PHE A 108 -3.91 -5.93 -16.63
C PHE A 108 -4.11 -4.44 -16.30
N LEU A 109 -4.52 -4.17 -15.06
CA LEU A 109 -4.45 -2.85 -14.44
C LEU A 109 -3.30 -2.86 -13.42
N LEU A 110 -2.34 -1.98 -13.60
CA LEU A 110 -1.22 -1.77 -12.68
C LEU A 110 -1.49 -0.51 -11.88
N VAL A 111 -1.43 -0.61 -10.55
CA VAL A 111 -1.60 0.54 -9.65
C VAL A 111 -0.28 0.80 -8.96
N VAL A 112 0.34 1.95 -9.29
CA VAL A 112 1.69 2.36 -8.89
C VAL A 112 1.66 3.57 -7.96
N ASN A 113 2.76 3.82 -7.23
CA ASN A 113 2.85 4.96 -6.32
C ASN A 113 2.84 6.30 -7.05
N ALA A 114 2.17 7.30 -6.45
CA ALA A 114 1.94 8.62 -7.02
C ALA A 114 3.23 9.34 -7.44
N SER A 115 4.30 9.22 -6.67
CA SER A 115 5.59 9.82 -6.94
C SER A 115 6.40 9.08 -8.02
N LYS A 116 5.98 7.88 -8.40
CA LYS A 116 6.68 6.99 -9.32
C LYS A 116 6.05 6.90 -10.71
N ILE A 117 4.90 7.49 -10.95
CA ILE A 117 4.13 7.36 -12.21
C ILE A 117 5.00 7.54 -13.45
N ALA A 118 5.77 8.63 -13.53
CA ALA A 118 6.58 8.91 -14.71
C ALA A 118 7.79 7.97 -14.85
N GLU A 119 8.42 7.61 -13.72
CA GLU A 119 9.58 6.72 -13.65
C GLU A 119 9.18 5.30 -14.06
N ASP A 120 8.10 4.79 -13.46
CA ASP A 120 7.61 3.43 -13.70
C ASP A 120 7.10 3.27 -15.14
N TYR A 121 6.35 4.26 -15.64
CA TYR A 121 5.88 4.22 -17.01
C TYR A 121 7.06 4.20 -18.01
N ALA A 122 8.06 5.07 -17.80
CA ALA A 122 9.25 5.10 -18.66
C ALA A 122 10.07 3.80 -18.57
N TRP A 123 10.17 3.23 -17.36
CA TRP A 123 10.86 1.96 -17.13
C TRP A 123 10.15 0.79 -17.83
N LEU A 124 8.84 0.67 -17.67
CA LEU A 124 8.01 -0.35 -18.33
C LEU A 124 8.06 -0.20 -19.86
N GLU A 125 7.90 1.03 -20.39
CA GLU A 125 7.95 1.30 -21.83
C GLU A 125 9.32 0.97 -22.43
N GLY A 126 10.41 1.24 -21.69
CA GLY A 126 11.78 0.90 -22.09
C GLY A 126 12.03 -0.61 -22.22
N HIS A 127 11.23 -1.44 -21.56
CA HIS A 127 11.30 -2.90 -21.61
C HIS A 127 10.15 -3.53 -22.41
N ARG A 128 9.34 -2.70 -23.10
CA ARG A 128 8.16 -3.20 -23.81
C ARG A 128 8.56 -4.05 -25.02
N VAL A 129 7.89 -5.18 -25.18
CA VAL A 129 8.10 -6.10 -26.31
C VAL A 129 7.04 -5.92 -27.40
N PRO A 130 7.31 -6.31 -28.66
CA PRO A 130 6.34 -6.24 -29.74
C PRO A 130 5.05 -7.00 -29.39
N GLY A 131 3.90 -6.42 -29.75
CA GLY A 131 2.57 -6.99 -29.50
C GLY A 131 1.94 -6.56 -28.16
N VAL A 132 2.74 -6.13 -27.18
CA VAL A 132 2.23 -5.61 -25.91
C VAL A 132 1.78 -4.16 -26.07
N GLN A 133 0.59 -3.88 -25.56
CA GLN A 133 0.06 -2.52 -25.41
C GLN A 133 0.26 -2.07 -23.97
N LEU A 134 0.78 -0.87 -23.77
CA LEU A 134 0.90 -0.22 -22.47
C LEU A 134 0.36 1.20 -22.59
N SER A 135 -0.45 1.64 -21.64
CA SER A 135 -0.96 3.01 -21.62
C SER A 135 -1.10 3.54 -20.19
N ASP A 136 -0.61 4.76 -19.97
CA ASP A 136 -0.91 5.52 -18.76
C ASP A 136 -2.35 6.06 -18.84
N ARG A 137 -3.16 5.70 -17.88
CA ARG A 137 -4.57 6.11 -17.73
C ARG A 137 -4.81 6.90 -16.45
N SER A 138 -3.77 7.31 -15.75
CA SER A 138 -3.85 7.95 -14.44
C SER A 138 -4.71 9.21 -14.41
N ASP A 139 -4.78 9.95 -15.52
CA ASP A 139 -5.63 11.15 -15.68
C ASP A 139 -7.08 10.83 -16.06
N ARG A 140 -7.39 9.59 -16.41
CA ARG A 140 -8.72 9.15 -16.85
C ARG A 140 -9.53 8.46 -15.77
N PHE A 141 -8.88 8.04 -14.69
CA PHE A 141 -9.51 7.40 -13.55
C PHE A 141 -9.56 8.33 -12.33
N ALA A 142 -10.66 8.22 -11.60
CA ALA A 142 -10.69 8.52 -10.18
C ALA A 142 -10.62 7.20 -9.42
N ALA A 143 -10.08 7.22 -8.21
CA ALA A 143 -9.98 6.03 -7.40
C ALA A 143 -10.29 6.32 -5.92
N LEU A 144 -11.10 5.46 -5.32
CA LEU A 144 -11.52 5.55 -3.92
C LEU A 144 -11.19 4.26 -3.19
N ALA A 145 -10.65 4.37 -1.98
CA ALA A 145 -10.50 3.23 -1.08
C ALA A 145 -11.54 3.31 0.05
N VAL A 146 -12.49 2.38 0.07
CA VAL A 146 -13.51 2.23 1.12
C VAL A 146 -13.06 1.12 2.05
N GLN A 147 -12.69 1.45 3.27
CA GLN A 147 -11.97 0.58 4.18
C GLN A 147 -12.63 0.52 5.56
N GLY A 148 -12.68 -0.67 6.15
CA GLY A 148 -13.19 -0.90 7.49
C GLY A 148 -14.19 -2.06 7.55
N PRO A 149 -14.60 -2.51 8.77
CA PRO A 149 -15.46 -3.67 8.95
C PRO A 149 -16.85 -3.54 8.31
N ARG A 150 -17.31 -2.31 8.03
CA ARG A 150 -18.59 -2.04 7.38
C ARG A 150 -18.47 -1.82 5.85
N ALA A 151 -17.26 -1.94 5.28
CA ALA A 151 -17.05 -1.77 3.84
C ALA A 151 -17.87 -2.75 2.97
N PRO A 152 -18.06 -4.03 3.35
CA PRO A 152 -18.91 -4.95 2.58
C PRO A 152 -20.37 -4.52 2.48
N GLU A 153 -20.94 -3.97 3.57
CA GLU A 153 -22.33 -3.48 3.57
C GLU A 153 -22.47 -2.22 2.71
N ILE A 154 -21.45 -1.35 2.74
CA ILE A 154 -21.40 -0.16 1.87
C ILE A 154 -21.31 -0.56 0.41
N PHE A 155 -20.47 -1.55 0.08
CA PHE A 155 -20.37 -2.10 -1.28
C PHE A 155 -21.75 -2.59 -1.76
N THR A 156 -22.41 -3.44 -0.96
CA THR A 156 -23.73 -3.99 -1.29
C THR A 156 -24.78 -2.89 -1.43
N ALA A 157 -24.74 -1.86 -0.57
CA ALA A 157 -25.68 -0.75 -0.64
C ALA A 157 -25.45 0.15 -1.86
N PHE A 158 -24.21 0.25 -2.35
CA PHE A 158 -23.85 1.07 -3.49
C PHE A 158 -24.09 0.34 -4.82
N PHE A 159 -23.66 -0.92 -4.94
CA PHE A 159 -23.72 -1.68 -6.21
C PHE A 159 -24.96 -2.54 -6.37
N GLY A 160 -25.72 -2.80 -5.30
CA GLY A 160 -26.88 -3.69 -5.31
C GLY A 160 -26.60 -5.03 -4.58
N ALA A 161 -27.65 -5.60 -3.99
CA ALA A 161 -27.54 -6.84 -3.22
C ALA A 161 -27.25 -8.08 -4.07
N GLU A 162 -27.52 -8.02 -5.36
CA GLU A 162 -27.28 -9.10 -6.33
C GLU A 162 -25.82 -9.14 -6.81
N VAL A 163 -25.04 -8.08 -6.56
CA VAL A 163 -23.63 -8.02 -6.99
C VAL A 163 -22.76 -8.80 -6.03
N ILE A 164 -22.06 -9.79 -6.55
CA ILE A 164 -21.17 -10.64 -5.75
C ILE A 164 -19.90 -9.84 -5.39
N LEU A 165 -19.55 -9.82 -4.10
CA LEU A 165 -18.32 -9.22 -3.64
C LEU A 165 -17.11 -9.96 -4.23
N PRO A 166 -16.08 -9.24 -4.70
CA PRO A 166 -14.81 -9.87 -5.06
C PRO A 166 -14.25 -10.68 -3.89
N ALA A 167 -13.56 -11.78 -4.18
CA ALA A 167 -12.76 -12.47 -3.19
C ALA A 167 -11.65 -11.54 -2.67
N ARG A 168 -11.08 -11.83 -1.51
CA ARG A 168 -9.92 -11.08 -1.02
C ARG A 168 -8.77 -11.17 -2.02
N PHE A 169 -8.19 -10.03 -2.39
CA PHE A 169 -7.24 -9.84 -3.51
C PHE A 169 -7.83 -10.12 -4.90
N GLY A 170 -9.15 -10.25 -4.99
CA GLY A 170 -9.84 -10.33 -6.26
C GLY A 170 -10.20 -8.95 -6.82
N VAL A 171 -10.47 -8.89 -8.11
CA VAL A 171 -10.97 -7.73 -8.84
C VAL A 171 -12.19 -8.11 -9.67
N SER A 172 -13.20 -7.26 -9.69
CA SER A 172 -14.39 -7.41 -10.55
C SER A 172 -14.58 -6.17 -11.40
N VAL A 173 -15.04 -6.37 -12.63
CA VAL A 173 -15.47 -5.27 -13.50
C VAL A 173 -16.99 -5.18 -13.39
N LEU A 174 -17.47 -4.08 -12.82
CA LEU A 174 -18.89 -3.83 -12.58
C LEU A 174 -19.40 -2.69 -13.46
N GLN A 175 -20.69 -2.67 -13.71
CA GLN A 175 -21.37 -1.56 -14.38
C GLN A 175 -22.40 -0.97 -13.43
N ARG A 176 -22.40 0.36 -13.27
CA ARG A 176 -23.42 1.07 -12.52
C ARG A 176 -23.74 2.40 -13.21
N ASP A 177 -25.01 2.64 -13.49
CA ASP A 177 -25.50 3.83 -14.16
C ASP A 177 -24.75 4.17 -15.48
N GLY A 178 -24.38 3.11 -16.24
CA GLY A 178 -23.60 3.22 -17.48
C GLY A 178 -22.12 3.56 -17.29
N LEU A 179 -21.61 3.53 -16.05
CA LEU A 179 -20.21 3.76 -15.72
C LEU A 179 -19.52 2.41 -15.40
N PRO A 180 -18.35 2.13 -16.00
CA PRO A 180 -17.54 0.99 -15.63
C PRO A 180 -16.78 1.26 -14.32
N PHE A 181 -16.69 0.25 -13.46
CA PHE A 181 -15.89 0.23 -12.25
C PHE A 181 -15.00 -1.00 -12.23
N PHE A 182 -13.71 -0.83 -11.99
CA PHE A 182 -12.85 -1.90 -11.52
C PHE A 182 -12.90 -1.86 -9.99
N VAL A 183 -13.41 -2.90 -9.36
CA VAL A 183 -13.54 -2.97 -7.91
C VAL A 183 -12.67 -4.10 -7.39
N ALA A 184 -11.61 -3.75 -6.69
CA ALA A 184 -10.68 -4.69 -6.10
C ALA A 184 -10.92 -4.80 -4.58
N ARG A 185 -10.87 -6.02 -4.01
CA ARG A 185 -10.94 -6.22 -2.55
C ARG A 185 -9.54 -6.19 -1.97
N THR A 186 -8.96 -5.02 -2.03
CA THR A 186 -7.61 -4.67 -1.58
C THR A 186 -7.66 -3.42 -0.72
N GLY A 187 -6.52 -3.03 -0.13
CA GLY A 187 -6.41 -1.83 0.67
C GLY A 187 -5.10 -1.73 1.42
N TYR A 188 -4.90 -0.58 2.08
CA TYR A 188 -3.65 -0.21 2.75
C TYR A 188 -3.84 0.03 4.26
N THR A 189 -4.88 -0.51 4.85
CA THR A 189 -5.28 -0.24 6.24
C THR A 189 -5.17 -1.45 7.17
N GLY A 190 -5.11 -2.64 6.59
CA GLY A 190 -5.21 -3.90 7.35
C GLY A 190 -6.63 -4.30 7.73
N GLU A 191 -7.64 -3.49 7.39
CA GLU A 191 -9.06 -3.86 7.46
C GLU A 191 -9.53 -4.46 6.15
N ASP A 192 -10.73 -5.05 6.16
CA ASP A 192 -11.44 -5.40 4.94
C ASP A 192 -11.86 -4.13 4.20
N GLY A 193 -11.92 -4.20 2.87
CA GLY A 193 -12.28 -3.04 2.08
C GLY A 193 -12.05 -3.23 0.60
N PHE A 194 -12.35 -2.16 -0.13
CA PHE A 194 -12.34 -2.18 -1.58
C PHE A 194 -11.66 -0.93 -2.13
N GLU A 195 -10.97 -1.08 -3.23
CA GLU A 195 -10.45 0.01 -4.04
C GLU A 195 -11.24 0.05 -5.35
N TRP A 196 -11.87 1.19 -5.64
CA TRP A 196 -12.73 1.42 -6.78
C TRP A 196 -12.04 2.35 -7.76
N PHE A 197 -11.88 1.91 -8.99
CA PHE A 197 -11.33 2.71 -10.08
C PHE A 197 -12.43 2.92 -11.13
N PHE A 198 -12.71 4.16 -11.47
CA PHE A 198 -13.82 4.53 -12.36
C PHE A 198 -13.51 5.83 -13.11
N PRO A 199 -14.26 6.18 -14.18
CA PRO A 199 -13.96 7.36 -14.98
C PRO A 199 -13.90 8.66 -14.16
N ALA A 200 -12.82 9.41 -14.29
CA ALA A 200 -12.56 10.65 -13.52
C ALA A 200 -13.71 11.66 -13.60
N ARG A 201 -14.42 11.73 -14.75
CA ARG A 201 -15.59 12.61 -14.93
C ARG A 201 -16.74 12.35 -13.97
N ALA A 202 -16.80 11.19 -13.36
CA ALA A 202 -17.84 10.79 -12.42
C ALA A 202 -17.44 11.03 -10.95
N ALA A 203 -16.22 11.49 -10.68
CA ALA A 203 -15.63 11.51 -9.34
C ALA A 203 -16.49 12.19 -8.29
N GLU A 204 -16.98 13.43 -8.57
CA GLU A 204 -17.78 14.19 -7.59
C GLU A 204 -19.13 13.53 -7.31
N VAL A 205 -19.79 12.98 -8.35
CA VAL A 205 -21.08 12.31 -8.21
C VAL A 205 -20.93 11.04 -7.37
N VAL A 206 -19.95 10.18 -7.72
CA VAL A 206 -19.67 8.94 -6.99
C VAL A 206 -19.28 9.24 -5.54
N TRP A 207 -18.43 10.24 -5.31
CA TRP A 207 -18.00 10.65 -3.97
C TRP A 207 -19.19 11.10 -3.09
N SER A 208 -20.04 12.00 -3.62
CA SER A 208 -21.20 12.48 -2.88
C SER A 208 -22.17 11.37 -2.56
N GLU A 209 -22.52 10.54 -3.54
CA GLU A 209 -23.44 9.43 -3.38
C GLU A 209 -22.89 8.37 -2.41
N LEU A 210 -21.59 8.08 -2.48
CA LEU A 210 -20.94 7.15 -1.55
C LEU A 210 -20.98 7.65 -0.11
N LEU A 211 -20.76 8.95 0.12
CA LEU A 211 -20.86 9.53 1.45
C LEU A 211 -22.30 9.49 1.98
N ASP A 212 -23.29 9.79 1.14
CA ASP A 212 -24.70 9.75 1.51
C ASP A 212 -25.16 8.33 1.86
N ILE A 213 -24.85 7.34 1.01
CA ILE A 213 -25.15 5.93 1.25
C ILE A 213 -24.42 5.40 2.48
N GLY A 214 -23.12 5.76 2.60
CA GLY A 214 -22.21 5.26 3.63
C GLY A 214 -22.49 5.83 5.01
N ALA A 215 -23.12 7.00 5.12
CA ALA A 215 -23.39 7.70 6.39
C ALA A 215 -24.06 6.78 7.43
N ARG A 216 -25.06 6.00 7.02
CA ARG A 216 -25.77 5.04 7.91
C ARG A 216 -24.89 3.88 8.42
N PHE A 217 -23.73 3.66 7.78
CA PHE A 217 -22.75 2.66 8.19
C PHE A 217 -21.56 3.29 8.92
N GLY A 218 -21.61 4.60 9.20
CA GLY A 218 -20.53 5.33 9.86
C GLY A 218 -19.35 5.66 8.95
N LEU A 219 -19.55 5.67 7.63
CA LEU A 219 -18.52 6.09 6.67
C LEU A 219 -18.21 7.57 6.84
N ILE A 220 -16.94 7.90 6.98
CA ILE A 220 -16.46 9.29 6.93
C ILE A 220 -15.30 9.43 5.95
N PRO A 221 -15.08 10.64 5.39
CA PRO A 221 -13.89 10.91 4.61
C PRO A 221 -12.65 10.89 5.51
N CYS A 222 -11.57 10.32 5.02
CA CYS A 222 -10.31 10.15 5.72
C CYS A 222 -9.14 10.68 4.89
N GLY A 223 -8.20 11.37 5.55
CA GLY A 223 -7.02 11.93 4.92
C GLY A 223 -5.76 11.08 5.08
N LEU A 224 -4.65 11.61 4.54
CA LEU A 224 -3.34 10.96 4.55
C LEU A 224 -2.83 10.65 5.95
N GLY A 225 -3.17 11.47 6.96
CA GLY A 225 -2.74 11.23 8.34
C GLY A 225 -3.32 9.94 8.94
N ALA A 226 -4.61 9.67 8.68
CA ALA A 226 -5.22 8.40 9.06
C ALA A 226 -4.67 7.24 8.21
N ARG A 227 -4.50 7.44 6.89
CA ARG A 227 -3.87 6.44 6.01
C ARG A 227 -2.51 6.01 6.53
N ASP A 228 -1.65 6.96 6.92
CA ASP A 228 -0.31 6.66 7.42
C ASP A 228 -0.33 5.94 8.78
N SER A 229 -1.15 6.37 9.72
CA SER A 229 -1.25 5.69 11.02
C SER A 229 -1.82 4.26 10.90
N LEU A 230 -2.78 4.04 10.01
CA LEU A 230 -3.38 2.72 9.74
C LEU A 230 -2.39 1.74 9.10
N ARG A 231 -1.71 2.17 8.02
CA ARG A 231 -0.72 1.32 7.34
C ARG A 231 0.45 0.96 8.25
N LEU A 232 0.90 1.91 9.10
CA LEU A 232 2.02 1.71 10.01
C LEU A 232 1.69 0.66 11.09
N GLU A 233 0.46 0.62 11.61
CA GLU A 233 0.02 -0.40 12.55
C GLU A 233 0.06 -1.83 11.97
N VAL A 234 -0.12 -1.97 10.67
CA VAL A 234 -0.01 -3.26 9.98
C VAL A 234 1.36 -3.46 9.31
N CYS A 235 2.28 -2.53 9.52
CA CYS A 235 3.64 -2.55 8.97
C CYS A 235 3.68 -2.64 7.43
N TYR A 236 2.70 -2.06 6.74
CA TYR A 236 2.79 -1.90 5.30
C TYR A 236 3.82 -0.82 4.97
N PRO A 237 4.78 -1.10 4.08
CA PRO A 237 5.84 -0.16 3.76
C PRO A 237 5.32 1.06 2.98
N LEU A 238 6.04 2.15 3.07
CA LEU A 238 5.85 3.34 2.24
C LEU A 238 7.05 3.47 1.31
N ASN A 239 6.79 3.47 -0.01
CA ASN A 239 7.83 3.72 -1.02
C ASN A 239 8.43 5.13 -0.84
N GLY A 240 9.75 5.22 -1.00
CA GLY A 240 10.51 6.45 -0.72
C GLY A 240 10.86 6.67 0.75
N SER A 241 10.33 5.83 1.67
CA SER A 241 10.70 5.84 3.09
C SER A 241 11.20 4.48 3.56
N ASP A 242 10.35 3.46 3.49
CA ASP A 242 10.67 2.09 3.93
C ASP A 242 11.24 1.23 2.80
N LEU A 243 10.96 1.60 1.55
CA LEU A 243 11.47 0.98 0.33
C LEU A 243 12.19 2.03 -0.51
N SER A 244 13.27 1.63 -1.18
CA SER A 244 14.04 2.50 -2.07
C SER A 244 14.87 1.67 -3.07
N PRO A 245 15.43 2.31 -4.11
CA PRO A 245 16.34 1.64 -5.04
C PRO A 245 17.64 1.07 -4.41
N GLU A 246 17.99 1.48 -3.20
CA GLU A 246 19.14 0.99 -2.42
C GLU A 246 18.78 -0.16 -1.49
N ARG A 247 17.50 -0.52 -1.39
CA ARG A 247 16.98 -1.53 -0.46
C ARG A 247 16.26 -2.64 -1.21
N THR A 248 16.60 -3.87 -0.87
CA THR A 248 15.97 -5.04 -1.48
C THR A 248 14.68 -5.44 -0.72
N PRO A 249 13.73 -6.13 -1.37
CA PRO A 249 12.57 -6.70 -0.67
C PRO A 249 12.96 -7.69 0.44
N LEU A 250 14.14 -8.32 0.34
CA LEU A 250 14.63 -9.25 1.37
C LEU A 250 15.01 -8.51 2.65
N GLU A 251 15.68 -7.37 2.54
CA GLU A 251 15.98 -6.48 3.66
C GLU A 251 14.70 -5.96 4.31
N ALA A 252 13.70 -5.61 3.51
CA ALA A 252 12.39 -5.15 3.99
C ALA A 252 11.55 -6.26 4.69
N GLY A 253 11.99 -7.53 4.58
CA GLY A 253 11.25 -8.69 5.11
C GLY A 253 10.04 -9.06 4.26
N LEU A 254 10.02 -8.69 2.98
CA LEU A 254 8.93 -8.88 2.02
C LEU A 254 9.23 -9.97 0.99
N GLY A 255 10.17 -10.86 1.28
CA GLY A 255 10.58 -11.95 0.39
C GLY A 255 9.45 -12.89 -0.03
N THR A 256 8.31 -12.91 0.68
CA THR A 256 7.12 -13.67 0.29
C THR A 256 6.45 -13.16 -0.99
N PHE A 257 6.74 -11.93 -1.38
CA PHE A 257 6.27 -11.30 -2.62
C PHE A 257 7.31 -11.34 -3.75
N VAL A 258 8.34 -12.18 -3.58
CA VAL A 258 9.39 -12.41 -4.58
C VAL A 258 9.46 -13.89 -4.90
N ASP A 259 9.19 -14.26 -6.15
CA ASP A 259 9.32 -15.65 -6.58
C ASP A 259 10.67 -15.91 -7.23
N LEU A 260 11.66 -16.24 -6.42
CA LEU A 260 13.01 -16.60 -6.89
C LEU A 260 13.08 -17.88 -7.72
N LYS A 261 11.96 -18.66 -7.81
CA LYS A 261 11.88 -19.86 -8.66
C LYS A 261 11.60 -19.52 -10.12
N LYS A 262 11.13 -18.31 -10.42
CA LYS A 262 10.98 -17.85 -11.80
C LYS A 262 12.33 -17.91 -12.52
N GLU A 263 12.28 -18.16 -13.80
CA GLU A 263 13.49 -18.25 -14.62
C GLU A 263 14.23 -16.91 -14.70
N HIS A 264 13.45 -15.83 -14.89
CA HIS A 264 14.00 -14.47 -15.01
C HIS A 264 13.04 -13.41 -14.48
N PHE A 265 13.58 -12.38 -13.84
CA PHE A 265 13.01 -11.04 -13.64
C PHE A 265 14.13 -10.07 -13.23
N SER A 266 13.93 -8.78 -13.45
CA SER A 266 14.92 -7.74 -13.12
C SER A 266 15.32 -7.80 -11.64
N GLY A 267 16.62 -7.86 -11.36
CA GLY A 267 17.16 -7.92 -9.98
C GLY A 267 17.19 -9.32 -9.34
N ARG A 268 16.68 -10.36 -10.00
CA ARG A 268 16.62 -11.71 -9.44
C ARG A 268 17.98 -12.26 -9.00
N ASP A 269 18.99 -12.11 -9.83
CA ASP A 269 20.33 -12.68 -9.58
C ASP A 269 20.99 -12.02 -8.36
N ALA A 270 20.82 -10.71 -8.20
CA ALA A 270 21.26 -10.01 -7.00
C ALA A 270 20.58 -10.54 -5.73
N LEU A 271 19.26 -10.78 -5.77
CA LEU A 271 18.54 -11.36 -4.65
C LEU A 271 18.95 -12.80 -4.34
N LEU A 272 19.30 -13.60 -5.35
CA LEU A 272 19.86 -14.94 -5.17
C LEU A 272 21.24 -14.88 -4.49
N GLN A 273 22.09 -13.92 -4.85
CA GLN A 273 23.39 -13.70 -4.20
C GLN A 273 23.20 -13.34 -2.72
N VAL A 274 22.28 -12.41 -2.38
CA VAL A 274 21.96 -12.07 -1.00
C VAL A 274 21.53 -13.33 -0.22
N LYS A 275 20.69 -14.16 -0.81
CA LYS A 275 20.22 -15.40 -0.18
C LYS A 275 21.35 -16.42 0.00
N ALA A 276 22.23 -16.58 -0.99
CA ALA A 276 23.39 -17.46 -0.93
C ALA A 276 24.42 -17.01 0.12
N ALA A 277 24.53 -15.71 0.37
CA ALA A 277 25.37 -15.13 1.43
C ALA A 277 24.80 -15.30 2.86
N GLY A 278 23.68 -16.00 3.03
CA GLY A 278 23.03 -16.23 4.33
C GLY A 278 21.93 -15.23 4.69
N GLY A 279 21.55 -14.39 3.76
CA GLY A 279 20.47 -13.39 3.91
C GLY A 279 20.99 -11.95 3.96
N PRO A 280 20.09 -10.98 4.10
CA PRO A 280 20.45 -9.56 4.07
C PRO A 280 21.25 -9.14 5.30
N ALA A 281 22.21 -8.22 5.11
CA ALA A 281 23.04 -7.66 6.19
C ALA A 281 22.26 -6.76 7.13
N GLU A 282 21.23 -6.09 6.63
CA GLU A 282 20.31 -5.24 7.39
C GLU A 282 18.88 -5.74 7.24
N LYS A 283 18.02 -5.41 8.20
CA LYS A 283 16.59 -5.78 8.19
C LYS A 283 15.73 -4.63 8.66
N LEU A 284 14.63 -4.41 7.94
CA LEU A 284 13.56 -3.53 8.37
C LEU A 284 12.80 -4.18 9.54
N VAL A 285 12.96 -3.63 10.72
CA VAL A 285 12.27 -4.06 11.95
C VAL A 285 11.10 -3.15 12.28
N ALA A 286 10.13 -3.67 13.01
CA ALA A 286 9.11 -2.88 13.68
C ALA A 286 9.50 -2.66 15.14
N PHE A 287 9.25 -1.47 15.69
CA PHE A 287 9.54 -1.18 17.09
C PHE A 287 8.39 -0.40 17.75
N ARG A 288 8.22 -0.59 19.05
CA ARG A 288 7.28 0.17 19.89
C ARG A 288 8.01 0.86 21.03
N MET A 289 7.64 2.12 21.26
CA MET A 289 8.13 2.88 22.41
C MET A 289 7.61 2.26 23.72
N THR A 290 8.48 2.09 24.71
CA THR A 290 8.14 1.49 26.00
C THR A 290 7.96 2.51 27.10
N GLU A 291 8.25 3.77 26.82
CA GLU A 291 8.06 4.89 27.74
C GLU A 291 7.31 6.05 27.06
N LYS A 292 6.83 6.99 27.87
CA LYS A 292 6.15 8.19 27.37
C LYS A 292 7.18 9.15 26.75
N CYS A 293 7.19 9.19 25.42
CA CYS A 293 8.01 10.08 24.61
C CYS A 293 7.15 10.67 23.47
N PRO A 294 7.63 11.75 22.83
CA PRO A 294 7.01 12.18 21.56
C PRO A 294 7.02 11.04 20.56
N PRO A 295 6.02 10.95 19.67
CA PRO A 295 5.99 9.91 18.64
C PRO A 295 7.25 9.95 17.77
N PRO A 296 7.82 8.78 17.43
CA PRO A 296 8.95 8.71 16.50
C PRO A 296 8.56 9.27 15.13
N ARG A 297 9.57 9.69 14.36
CA ARG A 297 9.42 10.19 12.99
C ARG A 297 10.52 9.59 12.12
N PRO A 298 10.42 9.63 10.80
CA PRO A 298 11.53 9.26 9.93
C PRO A 298 12.83 9.99 10.29
N HIS A 299 13.95 9.35 9.99
CA HIS A 299 15.31 9.88 10.15
C HIS A 299 15.77 10.11 11.59
N TYR A 300 15.15 9.44 12.56
CA TYR A 300 15.65 9.41 13.93
C TYR A 300 16.69 8.28 14.09
N ALA A 301 17.83 8.59 14.70
CA ALA A 301 18.87 7.61 14.94
C ALA A 301 18.43 6.55 15.95
N VAL A 302 18.73 5.29 15.64
CA VAL A 302 18.48 4.14 16.49
C VAL A 302 19.78 3.66 17.11
N PHE A 303 19.76 3.35 18.40
CA PHE A 303 20.93 2.94 19.18
C PHE A 303 20.69 1.61 19.90
N SER A 304 21.79 0.95 20.26
CA SER A 304 21.77 -0.21 21.15
C SER A 304 21.13 0.11 22.51
N ALA A 305 20.76 -0.91 23.26
CA ALA A 305 20.09 -0.77 24.57
C ALA A 305 20.86 0.07 25.58
N ASP A 306 22.19 0.02 25.55
CA ASP A 306 23.09 0.81 26.38
C ASP A 306 23.32 2.23 25.82
N GLY A 307 22.81 2.53 24.62
CA GLY A 307 22.97 3.81 23.94
C GLY A 307 24.35 4.04 23.33
N ALA A 308 25.29 3.08 23.43
CA ALA A 308 26.67 3.26 23.02
C ALA A 308 26.87 3.16 21.49
N THR A 309 26.14 2.26 20.84
CA THR A 309 26.32 1.98 19.41
C THR A 309 25.13 2.48 18.60
N ARG A 310 25.37 3.31 17.57
CA ARG A 310 24.36 3.62 16.58
C ARG A 310 24.12 2.39 15.70
N LEU A 311 22.88 1.89 15.67
CA LEU A 311 22.48 0.71 14.92
C LEU A 311 21.89 1.05 13.55
N GLY A 312 21.27 2.21 13.40
CA GLY A 312 20.60 2.58 12.15
C GLY A 312 19.73 3.82 12.29
N GLU A 313 18.66 3.83 11.52
CA GLU A 313 17.77 4.97 11.40
C GLU A 313 16.31 4.52 11.19
N THR A 314 15.37 5.30 11.73
CA THR A 314 13.94 5.10 11.50
C THR A 314 13.55 5.52 10.08
N THR A 315 12.76 4.72 9.41
CA THR A 315 12.20 5.04 8.09
C THR A 315 10.76 5.52 8.15
N SER A 316 10.00 5.00 9.11
CA SER A 316 8.63 5.42 9.42
C SER A 316 8.42 5.50 10.91
N GLY A 317 7.51 6.37 11.34
CA GLY A 317 7.18 6.48 12.75
C GLY A 317 6.02 7.40 13.04
N GLY A 318 5.23 7.07 14.06
CA GLY A 318 4.06 7.83 14.45
C GLY A 318 3.45 7.35 15.75
N LEU A 319 2.36 8.01 16.15
CA LEU A 319 1.49 7.51 17.20
C LEU A 319 0.56 6.45 16.61
N SER A 320 0.48 5.29 17.24
CA SER A 320 -0.58 4.32 16.99
C SER A 320 -1.79 4.67 17.85
N PRO A 321 -2.93 5.07 17.24
CA PRO A 321 -4.15 5.32 18.01
C PRO A 321 -4.72 4.06 18.66
N THR A 322 -4.55 2.89 18.02
CA THR A 322 -5.02 1.60 18.55
C THR A 322 -4.24 1.15 19.77
N LEU A 323 -2.90 1.31 19.76
CA LEU A 323 -2.02 0.88 20.85
C LEU A 323 -1.76 1.98 21.88
N ALA A 324 -2.16 3.22 21.62
CA ALA A 324 -1.86 4.41 22.42
C ALA A 324 -0.33 4.56 22.69
N ALA A 325 0.51 4.18 21.73
CA ALA A 325 1.96 4.17 21.85
C ALA A 325 2.64 4.66 20.56
N GLY A 326 3.86 5.20 20.70
CA GLY A 326 4.72 5.45 19.54
C GLY A 326 5.17 4.15 18.93
N ILE A 327 5.04 4.02 17.60
CA ILE A 327 5.51 2.88 16.83
C ILE A 327 6.30 3.34 15.62
N GLY A 328 7.12 2.47 15.05
CA GLY A 328 7.87 2.81 13.85
C GLY A 328 8.52 1.61 13.17
N LEU A 329 9.14 1.90 12.03
CA LEU A 329 9.99 0.98 11.28
C LEU A 329 11.39 1.55 11.21
N ALA A 330 12.41 0.68 11.20
CA ALA A 330 13.81 1.08 11.12
C ALA A 330 14.65 -0.03 10.46
N TYR A 331 15.68 0.35 9.69
CA TYR A 331 16.69 -0.60 9.26
C TYR A 331 17.78 -0.74 10.30
N LEU A 332 18.06 -1.97 10.69
CA LEU A 332 19.09 -2.33 11.66
C LEU A 332 19.94 -3.49 11.11
N PRO A 333 21.22 -3.61 11.55
CA PRO A 333 22.02 -4.79 11.25
C PRO A 333 21.27 -6.08 11.62
N ALA A 334 21.34 -7.10 10.77
CA ALA A 334 20.60 -8.36 10.95
C ALA A 334 20.87 -9.00 12.33
N ALA A 335 22.09 -8.87 12.86
CA ALA A 335 22.47 -9.38 14.17
C ALA A 335 21.73 -8.69 15.33
N ALA A 336 21.36 -7.42 15.17
CA ALA A 336 20.61 -6.63 16.16
C ALA A 336 19.08 -6.74 15.99
N ALA A 337 18.60 -7.22 14.84
CA ALA A 337 17.18 -7.24 14.43
C ALA A 337 16.39 -8.40 15.06
N ARG A 338 16.46 -8.57 16.39
CA ARG A 338 15.77 -9.65 17.11
C ARG A 338 14.53 -9.13 17.82
N VAL A 339 13.39 -9.81 17.61
CA VAL A 339 12.14 -9.49 18.34
C VAL A 339 12.39 -9.61 19.85
N GLY A 340 11.91 -8.64 20.60
CA GLY A 340 12.11 -8.50 22.04
C GLY A 340 13.40 -7.79 22.43
N ALA A 341 14.30 -7.50 21.49
CA ALA A 341 15.51 -6.76 21.81
C ALA A 341 15.20 -5.29 22.16
N PRO A 342 15.73 -4.76 23.28
CA PRO A 342 15.61 -3.35 23.61
C PRO A 342 16.52 -2.50 22.72
N ILE A 343 16.04 -1.32 22.36
CA ILE A 343 16.75 -0.30 21.59
C ILE A 343 16.41 1.09 22.13
N GLN A 344 17.15 2.08 21.71
CA GLN A 344 16.85 3.49 22.01
C GLN A 344 16.66 4.27 20.72
N ILE A 345 15.67 5.16 20.70
CA ILE A 345 15.44 6.09 19.60
C ILE A 345 15.83 7.50 20.06
N ASP A 346 16.66 8.17 19.28
CA ASP A 346 17.01 9.56 19.54
C ASP A 346 15.91 10.49 19.02
N ILE A 347 15.06 10.96 19.91
CA ILE A 347 13.97 11.88 19.56
C ILE A 347 14.40 13.30 19.96
N ARG A 348 14.95 14.05 19.01
CA ARG A 348 15.39 15.45 19.21
C ARG A 348 16.40 15.60 20.35
N GLY A 349 17.40 14.71 20.44
CA GLY A 349 18.44 14.72 21.47
C GLY A 349 18.07 14.01 22.78
N ARG A 350 16.84 13.46 22.88
CA ARG A 350 16.42 12.62 23.99
C ARG A 350 16.43 11.15 23.58
N ARG A 351 17.14 10.32 24.31
CA ARG A 351 17.14 8.85 24.16
C ARG A 351 15.89 8.28 24.80
N CYS A 352 15.03 7.74 23.98
CA CYS A 352 13.76 7.13 24.38
C CYS A 352 13.82 5.62 24.20
N GLN A 353 13.35 4.89 25.21
CA GLN A 353 13.35 3.43 25.22
C GLN A 353 12.30 2.86 24.27
N ALA A 354 12.68 1.84 23.52
CA ALA A 354 11.82 1.09 22.62
C ALA A 354 12.19 -0.39 22.61
N VAL A 355 11.33 -1.22 22.09
CA VAL A 355 11.53 -2.65 21.90
C VAL A 355 11.19 -3.05 20.48
N ILE A 356 11.99 -3.93 19.89
CA ILE A 356 11.69 -4.53 18.57
C ILE A 356 10.52 -5.50 18.73
N GLU A 357 9.48 -5.32 17.93
CA GLU A 357 8.27 -6.13 17.95
C GLU A 357 8.09 -6.97 16.68
N LYS A 358 7.25 -7.99 16.81
CA LYS A 358 6.83 -8.82 15.67
C LYS A 358 5.86 -8.03 14.79
N LYS A 359 6.10 -8.06 13.48
CA LYS A 359 5.15 -7.52 12.48
C LYS A 359 3.96 -8.46 12.31
N PRO A 360 2.75 -7.94 12.13
CA PRO A 360 2.30 -6.56 12.33
C PRO A 360 1.98 -6.28 13.80
N PHE A 361 1.86 -4.99 14.18
CA PHE A 361 1.38 -4.57 15.51
C PHE A 361 -0.12 -4.82 15.69
N TYR A 362 -0.89 -4.65 14.62
CA TYR A 362 -2.33 -4.81 14.60
C TYR A 362 -2.76 -5.89 13.58
N LYS A 363 -3.78 -6.65 13.94
CA LYS A 363 -4.45 -7.60 13.04
C LYS A 363 -5.95 -7.46 13.19
N SER A 364 -6.65 -7.18 12.11
CA SER A 364 -8.11 -7.18 12.11
C SER A 364 -8.65 -8.60 12.29
N ALA A 365 -9.69 -8.72 13.12
CA ALA A 365 -10.46 -9.95 13.26
C ALA A 365 -11.49 -10.15 12.12
N ASN A 366 -11.75 -9.11 11.33
CA ASN A 366 -12.84 -9.05 10.36
C ASN A 366 -12.39 -9.35 8.92
N LEU A 367 -11.12 -9.72 8.71
CA LEU A 367 -10.63 -10.01 7.37
C LEU A 367 -11.27 -11.31 6.83
N PRO A 368 -11.79 -11.31 5.60
CA PRO A 368 -12.23 -12.54 4.97
C PRO A 368 -11.05 -13.51 4.78
N PRO A 369 -11.31 -14.81 4.73
CA PRO A 369 -10.25 -15.78 4.47
C PRO A 369 -9.55 -15.44 3.14
N LYS A 370 -8.23 -15.74 3.09
CA LYS A 370 -7.52 -15.69 1.81
C LYS A 370 -8.13 -16.73 0.88
N PRO A 371 -8.21 -16.45 -0.44
CA PRO A 371 -8.55 -17.50 -1.40
C PRO A 371 -7.63 -18.70 -1.17
N VAL A 372 -8.21 -19.88 -1.08
CA VAL A 372 -7.40 -21.11 -1.15
C VAL A 372 -6.82 -21.11 -2.55
N ALA A 373 -5.48 -21.05 -2.68
CA ALA A 373 -4.86 -21.21 -3.98
C ALA A 373 -5.41 -22.51 -4.59
N THR A 374 -6.15 -22.38 -5.68
CA THR A 374 -6.63 -23.56 -6.41
C THR A 374 -5.37 -24.24 -6.93
N VAL A 375 -4.93 -25.28 -6.24
CA VAL A 375 -3.92 -26.18 -6.78
C VAL A 375 -4.62 -26.86 -7.95
N ALA A 376 -4.34 -26.38 -9.16
CA ALA A 376 -4.71 -27.12 -10.36
C ALA A 376 -4.04 -28.50 -10.24
N ILE A 377 -4.89 -29.54 -10.16
CA ILE A 377 -4.51 -30.95 -10.19
C ILE A 377 -4.00 -31.28 -11.59
#